data_c11680dc24be7093dd64f5e72beccc9a
#
_entry.id   c11680dc24be7093dd64f5e72beccc9a
#
_cell.length_a   1.000
_cell.length_b   1.000
_cell.length_c   1.000
_cell.angle_alpha   90.00
_cell.angle_beta   90.00
_cell.angle_gamma   90.00
#
_symmetry.space_group_name_H-M   'P 1'
#
loop_
_entity.id
_entity.type
_entity.pdbx_description
1 polymer ?
#
loop_
_entity_poly.entity_id
_entity_poly.type
_entity_poly.pdbx_seq_one_letter_code
_entity_poly.pdbx_strand_id
1 'polypeptide(L)'
;MRGSLSTAQVINTVKKNIPHFEVYAGYDNNFAHNILSGGDGCIGGLSNIVPEFFASWMQAFTNDDLLAVAQHQQIVDQLMAVYSVNSPFIPTFKKALQLKGVIQSERCSSPFNILDDIQSRRLQEILSVTDYYK
;
A
#
# COMPACT_ATOMS: atom_id res chain seq x y z
N MET A 1 1.49 -12.07 3.16
CA MET A 1 0.61 -12.87 4.05
C MET A 1 -0.81 -12.34 3.95
N ARG A 2 -1.82 -13.15 3.63
CA ARG A 2 -3.23 -12.70 3.63
C ARG A 2 -3.66 -12.48 5.08
N GLY A 3 -4.12 -11.26 5.40
CA GLY A 3 -4.51 -10.93 6.77
C GLY A 3 -5.76 -11.67 7.20
N SER A 4 -5.63 -12.49 8.21
CA SER A 4 -6.73 -13.04 9.00
C SER A 4 -6.40 -12.81 10.48
N LEU A 5 -7.39 -12.99 11.37
CA LEU A 5 -7.15 -12.90 12.81
C LEU A 5 -6.01 -13.84 13.28
N SER A 6 -5.79 -14.95 12.58
CA SER A 6 -4.65 -15.85 12.81
C SER A 6 -3.29 -15.23 12.47
N THR A 7 -3.23 -14.21 11.62
CA THR A 7 -1.99 -13.55 11.22
C THR A 7 -1.32 -12.82 12.38
N ALA A 8 -2.09 -12.07 13.19
CA ALA A 8 -1.55 -11.39 14.38
C ALA A 8 -0.96 -12.39 15.37
N GLN A 9 -1.63 -13.53 15.58
CA GLN A 9 -1.13 -14.59 16.46
C GLN A 9 0.18 -15.18 15.95
N VAL A 10 0.31 -15.38 14.63
CA VAL A 10 1.55 -15.85 14.01
C VAL A 10 2.67 -14.83 14.19
N ILE A 11 2.42 -13.55 13.95
CA ILE A 11 3.40 -12.47 14.15
C ILE A 11 3.89 -12.48 15.60
N ASN A 12 2.97 -12.43 16.56
CA ASN A 12 3.29 -12.43 17.97
C ASN A 12 4.09 -13.68 18.39
N THR A 13 3.72 -14.85 17.86
CA THR A 13 4.43 -16.12 18.17
C THR A 13 5.84 -16.09 17.61
N VAL A 14 6.02 -15.64 16.37
CA VAL A 14 7.34 -15.55 15.74
C VAL A 14 8.23 -14.58 16.51
N LYS A 15 7.74 -13.37 16.78
CA LYS A 15 8.51 -12.33 17.50
C LYS A 15 8.87 -12.73 18.92
N LYS A 16 8.00 -13.47 19.61
CA LYS A 16 8.27 -13.99 20.95
C LYS A 16 9.38 -15.03 20.96
N ASN A 17 9.37 -15.93 19.97
CA ASN A 17 10.32 -17.05 19.92
C ASN A 17 11.62 -16.70 19.20
N ILE A 18 11.58 -15.78 18.23
CA ILE A 18 12.70 -15.34 17.41
C ILE A 18 12.67 -13.81 17.28
N PRO A 19 13.12 -13.05 18.33
CA PRO A 19 12.95 -11.59 18.38
C PRO A 19 13.59 -10.83 17.21
N HIS A 20 14.64 -11.39 16.60
CA HIS A 20 15.35 -10.76 15.47
C HIS A 20 14.75 -11.09 14.10
N PHE A 21 13.70 -11.92 14.05
CA PHE A 21 13.07 -12.27 12.78
C PHE A 21 12.15 -11.13 12.33
N GLU A 22 12.43 -10.56 11.17
CA GLU A 22 11.63 -9.47 10.61
C GLU A 22 10.36 -10.02 9.93
N VAL A 23 9.22 -9.38 10.23
CA VAL A 23 7.90 -9.77 9.71
C VAL A 23 7.26 -8.60 9.00
N TYR A 24 7.09 -8.72 7.69
CA TYR A 24 6.49 -7.69 6.84
C TYR A 24 5.11 -8.11 6.33
N ALA A 25 4.15 -7.19 6.34
CA ALA A 25 2.88 -7.39 5.67
C ALA A 25 3.08 -7.35 4.14
N GLY A 26 2.34 -8.20 3.41
CA GLY A 26 2.36 -8.22 1.94
C GLY A 26 1.21 -7.42 1.30
N TYR A 27 0.26 -6.93 2.09
CA TYR A 27 -0.84 -6.07 1.65
C TYR A 27 -0.73 -4.70 2.32
N ASP A 28 -0.86 -3.63 1.55
CA ASP A 28 -0.70 -2.26 2.03
C ASP A 28 -1.63 -1.93 3.20
N ASN A 29 -2.90 -2.33 3.12
CA ASN A 29 -3.89 -2.08 4.18
C ASN A 29 -3.69 -2.93 5.45
N ASN A 30 -2.79 -3.90 5.44
CA ASN A 30 -2.41 -4.66 6.63
C ASN A 30 -1.20 -4.05 7.36
N PHE A 31 -0.68 -2.91 6.90
CA PHE A 31 0.49 -2.28 7.49
C PHE A 31 0.27 -1.93 8.97
N ALA A 32 -0.79 -1.17 9.28
CA ALA A 32 -1.10 -0.80 10.66
C ALA A 32 -1.28 -2.03 11.55
N HIS A 33 -2.03 -3.02 11.08
CA HIS A 33 -2.24 -4.26 11.81
C HIS A 33 -0.93 -5.01 12.08
N ASN A 34 -0.02 -5.05 11.10
CA ASN A 34 1.28 -5.70 11.26
C ASN A 34 2.12 -5.00 12.35
N ILE A 35 2.23 -3.66 12.29
CA ILE A 35 2.98 -2.88 13.29
C ILE A 35 2.38 -3.06 14.69
N LEU A 36 1.06 -2.90 14.84
CA LEU A 36 0.37 -3.06 16.12
C LEU A 36 0.48 -4.49 16.69
N SER A 37 0.73 -5.49 15.84
CA SER A 37 0.96 -6.87 16.24
C SER A 37 2.44 -7.19 16.52
N GLY A 38 3.32 -6.20 16.47
CA GLY A 38 4.77 -6.35 16.71
C GLY A 38 5.58 -6.71 15.46
N GLY A 39 5.01 -6.60 14.26
CA GLY A 39 5.74 -6.74 13.00
C GLY A 39 6.56 -5.49 12.65
N ASP A 40 7.36 -5.57 11.59
CA ASP A 40 8.42 -4.59 11.31
C ASP A 40 8.07 -3.64 10.14
N GLY A 41 7.05 -3.94 9.35
CA GLY A 41 6.68 -3.06 8.24
C GLY A 41 5.77 -3.70 7.20
N CYS A 42 5.81 -3.14 5.99
CA CYS A 42 5.05 -3.62 4.84
C CYS A 42 5.91 -3.62 3.57
N ILE A 43 5.76 -4.66 2.76
CA ILE A 43 6.26 -4.72 1.38
C ILE A 43 5.04 -4.68 0.48
N GLY A 44 4.49 -3.50 0.29
CA GLY A 44 3.28 -3.25 -0.48
C GLY A 44 3.55 -2.58 -1.82
N GLY A 45 2.56 -2.60 -2.70
CA GLY A 45 2.66 -1.97 -4.01
C GLY A 45 2.41 -0.47 -3.97
N LEU A 46 1.45 -0.01 -3.16
CA LEU A 46 1.04 1.40 -3.09
C LEU A 46 2.17 2.33 -2.62
N SER A 47 3.12 1.85 -1.83
CA SER A 47 4.29 2.63 -1.42
C SER A 47 5.20 3.06 -2.59
N ASN A 48 5.10 2.41 -3.76
CA ASN A 48 5.76 2.89 -4.97
C ASN A 48 5.04 4.09 -5.60
N ILE A 49 3.73 4.21 -5.40
CA ILE A 49 2.91 5.27 -6.01
C ILE A 49 2.84 6.49 -5.08
N VAL A 50 2.71 6.27 -3.77
CA VAL A 50 2.53 7.32 -2.74
C VAL A 50 3.49 7.13 -1.56
N PRO A 51 4.82 7.17 -1.79
CA PRO A 51 5.80 6.90 -0.75
C PRO A 51 5.72 7.90 0.41
N GLU A 52 5.42 9.17 0.14
CA GLU A 52 5.30 10.21 1.15
C GLU A 52 4.16 9.92 2.13
N PHE A 53 3.04 9.38 1.62
CA PHE A 53 1.90 8.97 2.42
C PHE A 53 2.30 7.84 3.40
N PHE A 54 3.01 6.82 2.93
CA PHE A 54 3.46 5.72 3.78
C PHE A 54 4.52 6.18 4.78
N ALA A 55 5.40 7.10 4.40
CA ALA A 55 6.37 7.69 5.31
C ALA A 55 5.68 8.47 6.45
N SER A 56 4.64 9.28 6.12
CA SER A 56 3.88 10.01 7.14
C SER A 56 3.08 9.07 8.03
N TRP A 57 2.56 7.96 7.50
CA TRP A 57 1.89 6.94 8.29
C TRP A 57 2.84 6.26 9.29
N MET A 58 4.05 5.90 8.84
CA MET A 58 5.08 5.36 9.74
C MET A 58 5.48 6.37 10.81
N GLN A 59 5.57 7.66 10.47
CA GLN A 59 5.85 8.73 11.44
C GLN A 59 4.74 8.84 12.50
N ALA A 60 3.47 8.66 12.12
CA ALA A 60 2.36 8.64 13.08
C ALA A 60 2.51 7.51 14.11
N PHE A 61 2.95 6.31 13.70
CA PHE A 61 3.29 5.24 14.64
C PHE A 61 4.45 5.60 15.56
N THR A 62 5.51 6.20 15.02
CA THR A 62 6.68 6.61 15.78
C THR A 62 6.35 7.67 16.84
N ASN A 63 5.35 8.51 16.56
CA ASN A 63 4.89 9.58 17.45
C ASN A 63 3.75 9.15 18.38
N ASP A 64 3.33 7.89 18.37
CA ASP A 64 2.16 7.36 19.09
C ASP A 64 0.85 8.12 18.78
N ASP A 65 0.74 8.72 17.58
CA ASP A 65 -0.44 9.44 17.11
C ASP A 65 -1.48 8.47 16.53
N LEU A 66 -2.25 7.83 17.41
CA LEU A 66 -3.27 6.85 17.01
C LEU A 66 -4.37 7.45 16.14
N LEU A 67 -4.67 8.75 16.28
CA LEU A 67 -5.66 9.40 15.43
C LEU A 67 -5.15 9.50 13.99
N ALA A 68 -3.93 9.96 13.80
CA ALA A 68 -3.28 10.00 12.49
C ALA A 68 -3.14 8.59 11.89
N VAL A 69 -2.77 7.58 12.71
CA VAL A 69 -2.71 6.17 12.27
C VAL A 69 -4.06 5.70 11.71
N ALA A 70 -5.16 6.01 12.42
CA ALA A 70 -6.51 5.63 11.97
C ALA A 70 -6.93 6.36 10.69
N GLN A 71 -6.60 7.64 10.56
CA GLN A 71 -6.87 8.42 9.34
C GLN A 71 -6.12 7.86 8.12
N HIS A 72 -4.85 7.53 8.28
CA HIS A 72 -4.07 6.89 7.21
C HIS A 72 -4.64 5.52 6.83
N GLN A 73 -5.10 4.72 7.81
CA GLN A 73 -5.76 3.44 7.51
C GLN A 73 -6.99 3.62 6.63
N GLN A 74 -7.84 4.61 6.92
CA GLN A 74 -9.03 4.89 6.11
C GLN A 74 -8.67 5.29 4.67
N ILE A 75 -7.59 6.04 4.50
CA ILE A 75 -7.11 6.45 3.17
C ILE A 75 -6.52 5.26 2.41
N VAL A 76 -5.69 4.44 3.05
CA VAL A 76 -5.12 3.26 2.36
C VAL A 76 -6.20 2.26 1.96
N ASP A 77 -7.25 2.10 2.76
CA ASP A 77 -8.38 1.23 2.41
C ASP A 77 -9.09 1.71 1.13
N GLN A 78 -9.19 3.02 0.91
CA GLN A 78 -9.69 3.59 -0.35
C GLN A 78 -8.70 3.35 -1.50
N LEU A 79 -7.40 3.56 -1.25
CA LEU A 79 -6.35 3.34 -2.24
C LEU A 79 -6.24 1.89 -2.70
N MET A 80 -6.68 0.92 -1.89
CA MET A 80 -6.72 -0.50 -2.31
C MET A 80 -7.54 -0.73 -3.59
N ALA A 81 -8.47 0.19 -3.92
CA ALA A 81 -9.21 0.14 -5.18
C ALA A 81 -8.30 0.21 -6.43
N VAL A 82 -7.06 0.72 -6.32
CA VAL A 82 -6.05 0.72 -7.40
C VAL A 82 -5.83 -0.69 -7.94
N TYR A 83 -5.81 -1.70 -7.06
CA TYR A 83 -5.60 -3.09 -7.45
C TYR A 83 -6.72 -3.70 -8.30
N SER A 84 -7.91 -3.09 -8.28
CA SER A 84 -9.10 -3.55 -9.01
C SER A 84 -9.41 -2.77 -10.29
N VAL A 85 -8.60 -1.74 -10.62
CA VAL A 85 -8.80 -0.95 -11.86
C VAL A 85 -8.57 -1.81 -13.10
N ASN A 86 -7.57 -2.68 -13.06
CA ASN A 86 -7.26 -3.63 -14.14
C ASN A 86 -6.80 -4.97 -13.56
N SER A 87 -7.02 -6.04 -14.32
CA SER A 87 -6.52 -7.37 -13.98
C SER A 87 -5.69 -7.94 -15.13
N PRO A 88 -4.42 -8.27 -14.90
CA PRO A 88 -3.66 -8.09 -13.67
C PRO A 88 -3.35 -6.62 -13.37
N PHE A 89 -3.06 -6.28 -12.11
CA PHE A 89 -2.93 -4.90 -11.62
C PHE A 89 -1.65 -4.16 -12.06
N ILE A 90 -0.64 -4.84 -12.57
CA ILE A 90 0.67 -4.25 -12.92
C ILE A 90 0.56 -3.05 -13.86
N PRO A 91 -0.25 -3.07 -14.95
CA PRO A 91 -0.44 -1.90 -15.81
C PRO A 91 -0.99 -0.68 -15.07
N THR A 92 -1.86 -0.89 -14.06
CA THR A 92 -2.41 0.18 -13.22
C THR A 92 -1.31 0.91 -12.46
N PHE A 93 -0.39 0.16 -11.86
CA PHE A 93 0.76 0.74 -11.14
C PHE A 93 1.69 1.51 -12.07
N LYS A 94 2.00 0.97 -13.24
CA LYS A 94 2.81 1.67 -14.24
C LYS A 94 2.14 2.96 -14.72
N LYS A 95 0.83 2.93 -14.95
CA LYS A 95 0.06 4.13 -15.29
C LYS A 95 0.10 5.17 -14.17
N ALA A 96 -0.08 4.76 -12.92
CA ALA A 96 0.02 5.65 -11.77
C ALA A 96 1.40 6.34 -11.69
N LEU A 97 2.48 5.59 -11.85
CA LEU A 97 3.84 6.10 -11.85
C LEU A 97 4.11 7.05 -13.03
N GLN A 98 3.54 6.76 -14.21
CA GLN A 98 3.61 7.65 -15.36
C GLN A 98 2.86 8.97 -15.11
N LEU A 99 1.66 8.92 -14.57
CA LEU A 99 0.86 10.11 -14.23
C LEU A 99 1.58 10.99 -13.20
N LYS A 100 2.35 10.40 -12.30
CA LYS A 100 3.18 11.13 -11.33
C LYS A 100 4.54 11.59 -11.89
N GLY A 101 4.85 11.28 -13.13
CA GLY A 101 6.12 11.66 -13.75
C GLY A 101 7.35 10.87 -13.26
N VAL A 102 7.14 9.79 -12.50
CA VAL A 102 8.24 8.94 -12.00
C VAL A 102 8.85 8.09 -13.11
N ILE A 103 8.04 7.64 -14.05
CA ILE A 103 8.47 6.91 -15.24
C ILE A 103 7.94 7.57 -16.51
N GLN A 104 8.66 7.44 -17.60
CA GLN A 104 8.29 8.05 -18.89
C GLN A 104 7.24 7.25 -19.65
N SER A 105 7.14 5.95 -19.44
CA SER A 105 6.27 5.05 -20.20
C SER A 105 5.57 4.03 -19.32
N GLU A 106 4.25 3.90 -19.53
CA GLU A 106 3.42 2.87 -18.89
C GLU A 106 3.49 1.51 -19.60
N ARG A 107 4.27 1.37 -20.67
CA ARG A 107 4.35 0.14 -21.46
C ARG A 107 4.66 -1.07 -20.59
N CYS A 108 3.91 -2.13 -20.85
CA CYS A 108 4.13 -3.45 -20.25
C CYS A 108 4.46 -4.46 -21.38
N SER A 109 5.23 -5.48 -21.04
CA SER A 109 5.43 -6.62 -21.93
C SER A 109 4.17 -7.46 -22.03
N SER A 110 3.96 -8.16 -23.17
CA SER A 110 2.91 -9.19 -23.27
C SER A 110 3.04 -10.18 -22.09
N PRO A 111 1.93 -10.64 -21.51
CA PRO A 111 0.52 -10.49 -21.92
C PRO A 111 -0.22 -9.29 -21.31
N PHE A 112 0.48 -8.34 -20.69
CA PHE A 112 -0.17 -7.21 -20.03
C PHE A 112 -0.62 -6.15 -21.04
N ASN A 113 -1.86 -5.69 -20.90
CA ASN A 113 -2.42 -4.59 -21.68
C ASN A 113 -2.29 -3.26 -20.93
N ILE A 114 -2.14 -2.15 -21.65
CA ILE A 114 -2.24 -0.81 -21.07
C ILE A 114 -3.69 -0.52 -20.65
N LEU A 115 -3.87 0.45 -19.75
CA LEU A 115 -5.21 0.90 -19.36
C LEU A 115 -5.90 1.64 -20.50
N ASP A 116 -7.22 1.45 -20.60
CA ASP A 116 -8.08 2.30 -21.42
C ASP A 116 -8.36 3.66 -20.73
N ASP A 117 -9.07 4.55 -21.44
CA ASP A 117 -9.38 5.89 -20.94
C ASP A 117 -10.30 5.89 -19.71
N ILE A 118 -11.21 4.91 -19.61
CA ILE A 118 -12.12 4.77 -18.46
C ILE A 118 -11.33 4.34 -17.23
N GLN A 119 -10.50 3.32 -17.39
CA GLN A 119 -9.63 2.82 -16.33
C GLN A 119 -8.64 3.90 -15.87
N SER A 120 -8.08 4.66 -16.81
CA SER A 120 -7.16 5.75 -16.51
C SER A 120 -7.82 6.87 -15.70
N ARG A 121 -9.04 7.28 -16.05
CA ARG A 121 -9.82 8.25 -15.26
C ARG A 121 -10.14 7.74 -13.88
N ARG A 122 -10.62 6.50 -13.77
CA ARG A 122 -10.90 5.88 -12.47
C ARG A 122 -9.65 5.82 -11.58
N LEU A 123 -8.51 5.52 -12.15
CA LEU A 123 -7.23 5.53 -11.42
C LEU A 123 -6.92 6.95 -10.87
N GLN A 124 -7.08 7.99 -11.68
CA GLN A 124 -6.86 9.39 -11.24
C GLN A 124 -7.80 9.77 -10.10
N GLU A 125 -9.08 9.40 -10.18
CA GLU A 125 -10.05 9.62 -9.10
C GLU A 125 -9.62 8.95 -7.79
N ILE A 126 -9.18 7.69 -7.85
CA ILE A 126 -8.69 6.97 -6.66
C ILE A 126 -7.44 7.66 -6.08
N LEU A 127 -6.51 8.09 -6.91
CA LEU A 127 -5.25 8.69 -6.45
C LEU A 127 -5.46 10.10 -5.86
N SER A 128 -6.53 10.81 -6.23
CA SER A 128 -6.82 12.15 -5.72
C SER A 128 -6.99 12.23 -4.20
N VAL A 129 -7.32 11.11 -3.53
CA VAL A 129 -7.43 11.05 -2.07
C VAL A 129 -6.11 11.35 -1.35
N THR A 130 -4.99 11.29 -2.06
CA THR A 130 -3.64 11.56 -1.51
C THR A 130 -3.07 12.91 -1.91
N ASP A 131 -3.82 13.78 -2.56
CA ASP A 131 -3.32 15.08 -3.05
C ASP A 131 -2.84 16.01 -1.94
N TYR A 132 -3.26 15.79 -0.71
CA TYR A 132 -2.81 16.50 0.50
C TYR A 132 -1.44 16.05 1.02
N TYR A 133 -0.86 14.97 0.47
CA TYR A 133 0.43 14.41 0.91
C TYR A 133 1.55 14.62 -0.13
N LYS A 134 1.45 15.70 -0.90
CA LYS A 134 2.47 16.10 -1.91
C LYS A 134 3.52 17.02 -1.31
#